data_6092f7433a57359b63fe4b4125ab4263
#
_entry.id   6092f7433a57359b63fe4b4125ab4263
#
_cell.length_a   1.000
_cell.length_b   1.000
_cell.length_c   1.000
_cell.angle_alpha   90.00
_cell.angle_beta   90.00
_cell.angle_gamma   90.00
#
_symmetry.space_group_name_H-M   'P 1'
#
loop_
_entity.id
_entity.type
_entity.pdbx_description
1 polymer ?
#
loop_
_entity_poly.entity_id
_entity_poly.type
_entity_poly.pdbx_seq_one_letter_code
_entity_poly.pdbx_strand_id
1 'polypeptide(L)'
;ALADGNTLIFYDPTSLEDPEPRELERFEFPRQSGGEGISLADYFLPVGSEHFDVVALQVVTVGEAASQHFAELEAAQNYSEAYFVHGLAVQMAEAAANYLHDHIRRELGLQEKQGLRYSWGYPAIPDLADHRKVFNLLSAEQALGMQLTPAYQLVPEQSTAAIIVHHPLAKYFNVGVNRVDQLLG
;
A
#
# COMPACT_ATOMS: atom_id res chain seq x y z
N ALA A 1 -0.28 -10.36 11.83
CA ALA A 1 1.05 -9.72 11.75
C ALA A 1 1.58 -9.37 13.14
N LEU A 2 2.91 -9.23 13.28
CA LEU A 2 3.58 -8.71 14.47
C LEU A 2 4.75 -7.83 14.05
N ALA A 3 5.07 -6.82 14.86
CA ALA A 3 6.18 -5.91 14.62
C ALA A 3 7.43 -6.34 15.37
N ASP A 4 8.59 -6.35 14.68
CA ASP A 4 9.93 -6.53 15.24
C ASP A 4 10.79 -5.32 14.86
N GLY A 5 10.90 -4.35 15.75
CA GLY A 5 11.53 -3.08 15.45
C GLY A 5 10.83 -2.33 14.29
N ASN A 6 11.51 -2.18 13.17
CA ASN A 6 10.97 -1.54 11.97
C ASN A 6 10.34 -2.54 10.99
N THR A 7 10.36 -3.83 11.30
CA THR A 7 9.89 -4.89 10.42
C THR A 7 8.50 -5.35 10.85
N LEU A 8 7.57 -5.43 9.91
CA LEU A 8 6.27 -6.07 10.10
C LEU A 8 6.30 -7.46 9.48
N ILE A 9 6.04 -8.48 10.30
CA ILE A 9 6.07 -9.89 9.93
C ILE A 9 4.64 -10.35 9.68
N PHE A 10 4.39 -10.86 8.49
CA PHE A 10 3.11 -11.44 8.08
C PHE A 10 3.12 -12.93 8.30
N TYR A 11 2.10 -13.44 8.96
CA TYR A 11 1.93 -14.86 9.22
C TYR A 11 0.76 -15.44 8.46
N ASP A 12 0.83 -16.73 8.15
CA ASP A 12 -0.29 -17.46 7.60
C ASP A 12 -1.43 -17.57 8.64
N PRO A 13 -2.62 -17.05 8.34
CA PRO A 13 -3.74 -17.11 9.27
C PRO A 13 -4.14 -18.55 9.68
N THR A 14 -3.84 -19.55 8.84
CA THR A 14 -4.19 -20.94 9.11
C THR A 14 -3.23 -21.63 10.07
N SER A 15 -2.08 -21.02 10.38
CA SER A 15 -1.03 -21.55 11.24
C SER A 15 -0.90 -20.81 12.58
N LEU A 16 -1.78 -19.87 12.90
CA LEU A 16 -1.62 -19.02 14.10
C LEU A 16 -1.76 -19.78 15.43
N GLU A 17 -2.39 -20.95 15.41
CA GLU A 17 -2.52 -21.83 16.58
C GLU A 17 -1.36 -22.83 16.70
N ASP A 18 -0.47 -22.90 15.71
CA ASP A 18 0.69 -23.77 15.75
C ASP A 18 1.73 -23.26 16.75
N PRO A 19 2.55 -24.14 17.35
CA PRO A 19 3.66 -23.73 18.22
C PRO A 19 4.67 -22.77 17.56
N GLU A 20 4.83 -22.91 16.25
CA GLU A 20 5.65 -22.05 15.40
C GLU A 20 4.81 -21.61 14.19
N PRO A 21 4.11 -20.47 14.27
CA PRO A 21 3.30 -19.95 13.18
C PRO A 21 4.13 -19.70 11.92
N ARG A 22 3.59 -20.11 10.77
CA ARG A 22 4.28 -19.97 9.49
C ARG A 22 4.35 -18.51 9.04
N GLU A 23 5.56 -18.01 8.92
CA GLU A 23 5.82 -16.71 8.35
C GLU A 23 5.63 -16.74 6.83
N LEU A 24 4.94 -15.73 6.28
CA LEU A 24 4.70 -15.54 4.85
C LEU A 24 5.66 -14.54 4.23
N GLU A 25 5.85 -13.39 4.89
CA GLU A 25 6.64 -12.29 4.35
C GLU A 25 7.04 -11.30 5.44
N ARG A 26 8.09 -10.52 5.18
CA ARG A 26 8.56 -9.41 6.03
C ARG A 26 8.60 -8.12 5.24
N PHE A 27 8.05 -7.05 5.82
CA PHE A 27 8.15 -5.70 5.30
C PHE A 27 8.98 -4.85 6.25
N GLU A 28 10.08 -4.30 5.77
CA GLU A 28 10.89 -3.38 6.55
C GLU A 28 10.47 -1.94 6.22
N PHE A 29 9.95 -1.22 7.20
CA PHE A 29 9.50 0.15 7.04
C PHE A 29 10.54 1.13 7.58
N PRO A 30 10.88 2.18 6.80
CA PRO A 30 11.81 3.18 7.28
C PRO A 30 11.26 3.92 8.48
N ARG A 31 12.15 4.38 9.36
CA ARG A 31 11.82 5.20 10.50
C ARG A 31 12.12 6.67 10.20
N GLN A 32 11.26 7.57 10.69
CA GLN A 32 11.52 9.01 10.60
C GLN A 32 12.88 9.36 11.21
N SER A 33 13.65 10.17 10.48
CA SER A 33 14.93 10.70 10.95
C SER A 33 14.79 11.90 11.91
N GLY A 34 13.58 12.41 12.08
CA GLY A 34 13.26 13.53 12.97
C GLY A 34 11.81 13.47 13.45
N GLY A 35 11.35 14.51 14.14
CA GLY A 35 9.99 14.55 14.69
C GLY A 35 9.77 13.52 15.78
N GLU A 36 8.73 12.72 15.68
CA GLU A 36 8.37 11.68 16.67
C GLU A 36 9.11 10.35 16.45
N GLY A 37 9.94 10.24 15.42
CA GLY A 37 10.71 9.02 15.13
C GLY A 37 9.84 7.81 14.76
N ILE A 38 8.71 8.02 14.08
CA ILE A 38 7.72 6.97 13.79
C ILE A 38 8.19 6.09 12.63
N SER A 39 7.99 4.76 12.77
CA SER A 39 7.93 3.78 11.69
C SER A 39 6.51 3.26 11.55
N LEU A 40 6.14 2.79 10.35
CA LEU A 40 4.81 2.20 10.13
C LEU A 40 4.59 0.95 10.99
N ALA A 41 5.65 0.21 11.30
CA ALA A 41 5.62 -0.95 12.17
C ALA A 41 5.17 -0.63 13.60
N ASP A 42 5.37 0.60 14.08
CA ASP A 42 4.99 1.01 15.45
C ASP A 42 3.48 1.01 15.70
N TYR A 43 2.67 0.92 14.64
CA TYR A 43 1.21 0.82 14.73
C TYR A 43 0.69 -0.59 14.94
N PHE A 44 1.57 -1.59 15.02
CA PHE A 44 1.22 -3.01 15.18
C PHE A 44 1.75 -3.57 16.49
N LEU A 45 1.12 -4.64 16.97
CA LEU A 45 1.54 -5.33 18.18
C LEU A 45 2.97 -5.90 18.01
N PRO A 46 3.84 -5.75 19.03
CA PRO A 46 5.21 -6.25 18.94
C PRO A 46 5.28 -7.79 19.04
N VAL A 47 6.37 -8.35 18.51
CA VAL A 47 6.71 -9.77 18.70
C VAL A 47 6.76 -10.09 20.20
N GLY A 48 6.16 -11.22 20.57
CA GLY A 48 5.99 -11.64 21.97
C GLY A 48 4.66 -11.19 22.60
N SER A 49 3.78 -10.51 21.85
CA SER A 49 2.40 -10.28 22.26
C SER A 49 1.61 -11.60 22.34
N GLU A 50 0.61 -11.65 23.21
CA GLU A 50 -0.26 -12.82 23.37
C GLU A 50 -1.15 -13.08 22.14
N HIS A 51 -1.38 -12.06 21.33
CA HIS A 51 -2.25 -12.09 20.16
C HIS A 51 -1.54 -11.53 18.93
N PHE A 52 -1.96 -12.01 17.77
CA PHE A 52 -1.56 -11.45 16.49
C PHE A 52 -2.42 -10.24 16.14
N ASP A 53 -1.80 -9.25 15.55
CA ASP A 53 -2.51 -8.10 15.01
C ASP A 53 -2.99 -8.37 13.58
N VAL A 54 -4.00 -7.61 13.16
CA VAL A 54 -4.57 -7.70 11.81
C VAL A 54 -3.93 -6.66 10.91
N VAL A 55 -3.53 -7.08 9.73
CA VAL A 55 -3.06 -6.20 8.66
C VAL A 55 -3.82 -6.51 7.38
N ALA A 56 -4.17 -5.49 6.62
CA ALA A 56 -4.77 -5.68 5.31
C ALA A 56 -3.88 -5.07 4.22
N LEU A 57 -3.84 -5.75 3.08
CA LEU A 57 -3.23 -5.28 1.85
C LEU A 57 -4.32 -5.10 0.79
N GLN A 58 -4.14 -4.11 -0.08
CA GLN A 58 -5.02 -3.95 -1.24
C GLN A 58 -4.20 -3.66 -2.49
N VAL A 59 -4.68 -4.17 -3.61
CA VAL A 59 -4.25 -3.82 -4.97
C VAL A 59 -5.50 -3.54 -5.79
N VAL A 60 -5.50 -2.43 -6.51
CA VAL A 60 -6.62 -1.98 -7.33
C VAL A 60 -6.11 -1.54 -8.69
N THR A 61 -6.84 -1.88 -9.75
CA THR A 61 -6.55 -1.45 -11.11
C THR A 61 -7.84 -1.14 -11.86
N VAL A 62 -7.78 -0.23 -12.83
CA VAL A 62 -8.84 0.00 -13.81
C VAL A 62 -8.74 -1.01 -14.97
N GLY A 63 -7.60 -1.69 -15.08
CA GLY A 63 -7.32 -2.70 -16.09
C GLY A 63 -6.70 -2.14 -17.37
N GLU A 64 -6.25 -3.04 -18.22
CA GLU A 64 -5.48 -2.75 -19.44
C GLU A 64 -6.28 -1.96 -20.49
N ALA A 65 -7.61 -2.14 -20.54
CA ALA A 65 -8.45 -1.48 -21.53
C ALA A 65 -8.37 0.06 -21.49
N ALA A 66 -8.20 0.65 -20.30
CA ALA A 66 -8.03 2.10 -20.15
C ALA A 66 -6.69 2.57 -20.75
N SER A 67 -5.61 1.82 -20.52
CA SER A 67 -4.29 2.12 -21.06
C SER A 67 -4.25 1.97 -22.58
N GLN A 68 -4.91 0.94 -23.12
CA GLN A 68 -5.01 0.73 -24.56
C GLN A 68 -5.78 1.86 -25.25
N HIS A 69 -6.92 2.24 -24.68
CA HIS A 69 -7.72 3.35 -25.22
C HIS A 69 -6.97 4.68 -25.18
N PHE A 70 -6.25 4.94 -24.08
CA PHE A 70 -5.37 6.11 -23.97
C PHE A 70 -4.32 6.12 -25.09
N ALA A 71 -3.62 4.99 -25.32
CA ALA A 71 -2.60 4.87 -26.37
C ALA A 71 -3.18 5.04 -27.80
N GLU A 72 -4.38 4.53 -28.07
CA GLU A 72 -5.09 4.72 -29.33
C GLU A 72 -5.39 6.19 -29.61
N LEU A 73 -5.85 6.93 -28.60
CA LEU A 73 -6.13 8.35 -28.72
C LEU A 73 -4.85 9.19 -28.95
N GLU A 74 -3.75 8.85 -28.27
CA GLU A 74 -2.46 9.47 -28.51
C GLU A 74 -1.95 9.23 -29.93
N ALA A 75 -2.04 7.99 -30.41
CA ALA A 75 -1.65 7.62 -31.77
C ALA A 75 -2.49 8.36 -32.83
N ALA A 76 -3.75 8.62 -32.53
CA ALA A 76 -4.66 9.44 -33.36
C ALA A 76 -4.45 10.96 -33.18
N GLN A 77 -3.48 11.40 -32.39
CA GLN A 77 -3.22 12.80 -32.04
C GLN A 77 -4.40 13.51 -31.36
N ASN A 78 -5.31 12.75 -30.76
CA ASN A 78 -6.44 13.28 -30.00
C ASN A 78 -6.04 13.49 -28.51
N TYR A 79 -5.08 14.37 -28.28
CA TYR A 79 -4.45 14.56 -26.96
C TYR A 79 -5.42 15.06 -25.88
N SER A 80 -6.41 15.87 -26.25
CA SER A 80 -7.39 16.36 -25.29
C SER A 80 -8.24 15.24 -24.71
N GLU A 81 -8.72 14.34 -25.55
CA GLU A 81 -9.53 13.19 -25.09
C GLU A 81 -8.66 12.17 -24.35
N ALA A 82 -7.44 11.91 -24.85
CA ALA A 82 -6.46 11.08 -24.15
C ALA A 82 -6.22 11.57 -22.70
N TYR A 83 -6.04 12.89 -22.51
CA TYR A 83 -5.87 13.47 -21.19
C TYR A 83 -7.10 13.25 -20.27
N PHE A 84 -8.32 13.41 -20.79
CA PHE A 84 -9.53 13.16 -20.04
C PHE A 84 -9.70 11.68 -19.70
N VAL A 85 -9.44 10.77 -20.63
CA VAL A 85 -9.49 9.31 -20.39
C VAL A 85 -8.50 8.89 -19.32
N HIS A 86 -7.26 9.38 -19.40
CA HIS A 86 -6.24 9.12 -18.38
C HIS A 86 -6.67 9.66 -17.01
N GLY A 87 -7.09 10.90 -16.93
CA GLY A 87 -7.54 11.53 -15.67
C GLY A 87 -8.74 10.80 -15.06
N LEU A 88 -9.71 10.39 -15.88
CA LEU A 88 -10.85 9.59 -15.42
C LEU A 88 -10.41 8.24 -14.87
N ALA A 89 -9.53 7.52 -15.57
CA ALA A 89 -9.03 6.23 -15.13
C ALA A 89 -8.28 6.31 -13.79
N VAL A 90 -7.45 7.34 -13.60
CA VAL A 90 -6.79 7.60 -12.31
C VAL A 90 -7.81 7.82 -11.19
N GLN A 91 -8.84 8.64 -11.44
CA GLN A 91 -9.90 8.89 -10.44
C GLN A 91 -10.72 7.64 -10.15
N MET A 92 -10.95 6.78 -11.14
CA MET A 92 -11.63 5.49 -10.94
C MET A 92 -10.81 4.54 -10.07
N ALA A 93 -9.49 4.44 -10.28
CA ALA A 93 -8.60 3.64 -9.44
C ALA A 93 -8.63 4.14 -7.98
N GLU A 94 -8.56 5.45 -7.74
CA GLU A 94 -8.66 6.04 -6.41
C GLU A 94 -10.03 5.81 -5.76
N ALA A 95 -11.11 5.96 -6.51
CA ALA A 95 -12.47 5.70 -6.01
C ALA A 95 -12.66 4.22 -5.62
N ALA A 96 -12.17 3.29 -6.44
CA ALA A 96 -12.20 1.86 -6.14
C ALA A 96 -11.35 1.51 -4.91
N ALA A 97 -10.16 2.13 -4.77
CA ALA A 97 -9.32 1.95 -3.59
C ALA A 97 -9.97 2.49 -2.32
N ASN A 98 -10.68 3.61 -2.39
CA ASN A 98 -11.44 4.14 -1.26
C ASN A 98 -12.62 3.23 -0.90
N TYR A 99 -13.35 2.74 -1.89
CA TYR A 99 -14.44 1.78 -1.67
C TYR A 99 -13.96 0.51 -0.99
N LEU A 100 -12.84 -0.07 -1.45
CA LEU A 100 -12.24 -1.26 -0.85
C LEU A 100 -11.74 -0.99 0.57
N HIS A 101 -11.12 0.16 0.82
CA HIS A 101 -10.70 0.56 2.16
C HIS A 101 -11.90 0.69 3.13
N ASP A 102 -13.01 1.28 2.68
CA ASP A 102 -14.23 1.36 3.50
C ASP A 102 -14.87 -0.02 3.73
N HIS A 103 -14.75 -0.92 2.76
CA HIS A 103 -15.17 -2.32 2.93
C HIS A 103 -14.34 -3.02 4.00
N ILE A 104 -13.00 -2.92 3.94
CA ILE A 104 -12.07 -3.46 4.94
C ILE A 104 -12.38 -2.91 6.33
N ARG A 105 -12.62 -1.60 6.47
CA ARG A 105 -13.00 -1.00 7.76
C ARG A 105 -14.27 -1.65 8.34
N ARG A 106 -15.30 -1.86 7.51
CA ARG A 106 -16.55 -2.50 7.95
C ARG A 106 -16.33 -3.95 8.40
N GLU A 107 -15.54 -4.73 7.65
CA GLU A 107 -15.22 -6.10 8.02
C GLU A 107 -14.42 -6.21 9.33
N LEU A 108 -13.52 -5.26 9.56
CA LEU A 108 -12.76 -5.17 10.81
C LEU A 108 -13.54 -4.56 11.98
N GLY A 109 -14.78 -4.11 11.76
CA GLY A 109 -15.59 -3.46 12.79
C GLY A 109 -15.02 -2.13 13.30
N LEU A 110 -14.22 -1.42 12.47
CA LEU A 110 -13.59 -0.16 12.84
C LEU A 110 -14.60 0.99 12.86
N GLN A 111 -14.29 2.01 13.66
CA GLN A 111 -15.06 3.25 13.68
C GLN A 111 -14.91 4.00 12.34
N GLU A 112 -15.87 4.86 12.04
CA GLU A 112 -15.81 5.73 10.89
C GLU A 112 -14.49 6.54 10.88
N LYS A 113 -13.77 6.51 9.75
CA LYS A 113 -12.48 7.16 9.54
C LYS A 113 -11.29 6.62 10.36
N GLN A 114 -11.47 5.55 11.15
CA GLN A 114 -10.35 4.89 11.80
C GLN A 114 -9.50 4.15 10.78
N GLY A 115 -8.18 4.19 10.96
CA GLY A 115 -7.21 3.56 10.08
C GLY A 115 -6.91 4.36 8.81
N LEU A 116 -5.71 4.18 8.31
CA LEU A 116 -5.19 4.86 7.13
C LEU A 116 -4.65 3.88 6.11
N ARG A 117 -4.70 4.31 4.85
CA ARG A 117 -4.12 3.61 3.70
C ARG A 117 -2.78 4.25 3.36
N TYR A 118 -1.72 3.44 3.37
CA TYR A 118 -0.37 3.87 2.99
C TYR A 118 0.04 3.15 1.71
N SER A 119 0.31 3.91 0.67
CA SER A 119 0.79 3.37 -0.60
C SER A 119 2.32 3.48 -0.70
N TRP A 120 2.94 2.49 -1.36
CA TRP A 120 4.36 2.53 -1.69
C TRP A 120 4.66 3.65 -2.68
N GLY A 121 5.85 4.23 -2.61
CA GLY A 121 6.23 5.42 -3.38
C GLY A 121 5.81 6.75 -2.75
N TYR A 122 5.10 6.73 -1.62
CA TYR A 122 4.70 7.92 -0.87
C TYR A 122 5.63 8.17 0.33
N PRO A 123 5.59 9.36 0.94
CA PRO A 123 6.57 9.78 1.94
C PRO A 123 6.77 8.85 3.14
N ALA A 124 5.76 8.07 3.53
CA ALA A 124 5.89 7.11 4.63
C ALA A 124 6.56 5.79 4.20
N ILE A 125 6.41 5.39 2.93
CA ILE A 125 6.98 4.16 2.34
C ILE A 125 7.51 4.50 0.95
N PRO A 126 8.67 5.17 0.83
CA PRO A 126 9.14 5.69 -0.45
C PRO A 126 9.65 4.62 -1.43
N ASP A 127 10.05 3.45 -0.95
CA ASP A 127 10.57 2.37 -1.78
C ASP A 127 9.44 1.56 -2.44
N LEU A 128 9.53 1.35 -3.74
CA LEU A 128 8.58 0.55 -4.51
C LEU A 128 8.90 -0.95 -4.52
N ALA A 129 10.07 -1.37 -4.07
CA ALA A 129 10.54 -2.76 -4.20
C ALA A 129 9.57 -3.76 -3.52
N ASP A 130 8.92 -3.35 -2.44
CA ASP A 130 7.97 -4.17 -1.71
C ASP A 130 6.66 -4.44 -2.50
N HIS A 131 6.40 -3.75 -3.62
CA HIS A 131 5.31 -4.15 -4.52
C HIS A 131 5.43 -5.62 -4.94
N ARG A 132 6.65 -6.15 -5.11
CA ARG A 132 6.86 -7.58 -5.41
C ARG A 132 6.28 -8.49 -4.34
N LYS A 133 6.48 -8.16 -3.06
CA LYS A 133 5.96 -8.92 -1.93
C LYS A 133 4.43 -8.87 -1.87
N VAL A 134 3.85 -7.67 -2.08
CA VAL A 134 2.39 -7.48 -2.14
C VAL A 134 1.78 -8.31 -3.28
N PHE A 135 2.40 -8.30 -4.45
CA PHE A 135 1.95 -9.05 -5.61
C PHE A 135 1.97 -10.56 -5.36
N ASN A 136 3.00 -11.07 -4.68
CA ASN A 136 3.10 -12.47 -4.31
C ASN A 136 2.01 -12.86 -3.28
N LEU A 137 1.82 -12.06 -2.23
CA LEU A 137 0.83 -12.32 -1.18
C LEU A 137 -0.60 -12.30 -1.71
N LEU A 138 -0.93 -11.38 -2.63
CA LEU A 138 -2.27 -11.24 -3.19
C LEU A 138 -2.46 -11.94 -4.54
N SER A 139 -1.41 -12.58 -5.07
CA SER A 139 -1.42 -13.18 -6.42
C SER A 139 -1.91 -12.21 -7.50
N ALA A 140 -1.50 -10.92 -7.42
CA ALA A 140 -2.05 -9.83 -8.23
C ALA A 140 -1.83 -10.02 -9.74
N GLU A 141 -0.71 -10.63 -10.14
CA GLU A 141 -0.45 -10.98 -11.55
C GLU A 141 -1.50 -11.93 -12.09
N GLN A 142 -1.88 -12.95 -11.31
CA GLN A 142 -2.85 -13.96 -11.74
C GLN A 142 -4.29 -13.48 -11.60
N ALA A 143 -4.60 -12.77 -10.51
CA ALA A 143 -5.95 -12.36 -10.20
C ALA A 143 -6.44 -11.15 -11.02
N LEU A 144 -5.53 -10.21 -11.34
CA LEU A 144 -5.86 -8.93 -11.95
C LEU A 144 -5.16 -8.70 -13.31
N GLY A 145 -4.29 -9.61 -13.76
CA GLY A 145 -3.49 -9.43 -14.96
C GLY A 145 -2.47 -8.28 -14.88
N MET A 146 -2.17 -7.82 -13.67
CA MET A 146 -1.23 -6.73 -13.45
C MET A 146 0.21 -7.22 -13.54
N GLN A 147 1.12 -6.29 -13.81
CA GLN A 147 2.56 -6.55 -13.86
C GLN A 147 3.33 -5.46 -13.10
N LEU A 148 4.61 -5.72 -12.86
CA LEU A 148 5.56 -4.73 -12.34
C LEU A 148 6.63 -4.43 -13.38
N THR A 149 6.96 -3.15 -13.54
CA THR A 149 8.15 -2.77 -14.29
C THR A 149 9.42 -3.23 -13.57
N PRO A 150 10.61 -3.21 -14.23
CA PRO A 150 11.89 -3.45 -13.54
C PRO A 150 12.16 -2.50 -12.37
N ALA A 151 11.52 -1.32 -12.32
CA ALA A 151 11.58 -0.35 -11.22
C ALA A 151 10.42 -0.52 -10.23
N TYR A 152 9.70 -1.66 -10.25
CA TYR A 152 8.57 -1.99 -9.38
C TYR A 152 7.36 -1.05 -9.49
N GLN A 153 7.22 -0.30 -10.58
CA GLN A 153 6.01 0.45 -10.86
C GLN A 153 4.87 -0.48 -11.31
N LEU A 154 3.65 -0.12 -10.96
CA LEU A 154 2.45 -0.88 -11.31
C LEU A 154 2.11 -0.74 -12.80
N VAL A 155 1.72 -1.84 -13.44
CA VAL A 155 1.22 -1.88 -14.82
C VAL A 155 -0.11 -2.65 -14.80
N PRO A 156 -1.22 -2.06 -15.29
CA PRO A 156 -1.37 -0.72 -15.87
C PRO A 156 -1.07 0.41 -14.86
N GLU A 157 -0.71 1.59 -15.38
CA GLU A 157 -0.34 2.76 -14.55
C GLU A 157 -1.50 3.22 -13.65
N GLN A 158 -2.74 3.15 -14.15
CA GLN A 158 -3.94 3.52 -13.40
C GLN A 158 -4.31 2.43 -12.39
N SER A 159 -3.41 2.25 -11.43
CA SER A 159 -3.47 1.22 -10.38
C SER A 159 -2.88 1.76 -9.09
N THR A 160 -3.24 1.15 -7.98
CA THR A 160 -2.65 1.46 -6.67
C THR A 160 -2.51 0.22 -5.81
N ALA A 161 -1.44 0.18 -5.02
CA ALA A 161 -1.21 -0.84 -4.01
C ALA A 161 -0.97 -0.17 -2.65
N ALA A 162 -1.52 -0.73 -1.59
CA ALA A 162 -1.40 -0.12 -0.27
C ALA A 162 -1.49 -1.16 0.86
N ILE A 163 -0.90 -0.78 1.99
CA ILE A 163 -1.13 -1.40 3.30
C ILE A 163 -2.14 -0.57 4.08
N ILE A 164 -3.06 -1.23 4.77
CA ILE A 164 -4.07 -0.62 5.64
C ILE A 164 -3.61 -0.79 7.08
N VAL A 165 -3.42 0.34 7.75
CA VAL A 165 -3.09 0.42 9.17
C VAL A 165 -4.35 0.80 9.93
N HIS A 166 -4.86 -0.09 10.78
CA HIS A 166 -6.13 0.11 11.49
C HIS A 166 -6.00 0.87 12.82
N HIS A 167 -4.77 1.14 13.28
CA HIS A 167 -4.51 1.79 14.55
C HIS A 167 -5.20 3.16 14.66
N PRO A 168 -5.91 3.49 15.76
CA PRO A 168 -6.67 4.74 15.89
C PRO A 168 -5.82 6.00 15.86
N LEU A 169 -4.54 5.90 16.23
CA LEU A 169 -3.58 7.01 16.20
C LEU A 169 -2.75 7.06 14.91
N ALA A 170 -3.07 6.23 13.91
CA ALA A 170 -2.38 6.26 12.62
C ALA A 170 -2.50 7.67 12.00
N LYS A 171 -1.39 8.20 11.52
CA LYS A 171 -1.31 9.51 10.84
C LYS A 171 -0.33 9.45 9.68
N TYR A 172 -0.55 10.28 8.67
CA TYR A 172 0.43 10.42 7.60
C TYR A 172 1.69 11.12 8.10
N PHE A 173 2.85 10.63 7.69
CA PHE A 173 4.15 11.17 8.05
C PHE A 173 5.14 11.02 6.88
N ASN A 174 6.27 11.70 6.99
CA ASN A 174 7.37 11.61 6.03
C ASN A 174 8.61 11.08 6.74
N VAL A 175 9.24 10.04 6.18
CA VAL A 175 10.46 9.43 6.72
C VAL A 175 11.74 10.17 6.31
N GLY A 176 11.68 10.98 5.24
CA GLY A 176 12.79 11.82 4.81
C GLY A 176 13.05 12.99 5.76
N VAL A 177 14.26 13.51 5.74
CA VAL A 177 14.60 14.77 6.42
C VAL A 177 13.81 15.89 5.74
N ASN A 178 13.00 16.63 6.51
CA ASN A 178 12.35 17.83 5.98
C ASN A 178 13.45 18.79 5.53
N ARG A 179 13.38 19.26 4.27
CA ARG A 179 14.33 20.28 3.74
C ARG A 179 14.42 21.53 4.63
N VAL A 180 13.37 21.81 5.40
CA VAL A 180 13.33 22.92 6.35
C VAL A 180 14.27 22.67 7.54
N ASP A 181 14.37 21.45 8.04
CA ASP A 181 15.28 21.10 9.15
C ASP A 181 16.75 21.13 8.73
N GLN A 182 17.05 20.92 7.43
CA GLN A 182 18.38 21.05 6.86
C GLN A 182 18.85 22.51 6.67
N LEU A 183 17.90 23.46 6.61
CA LEU A 183 18.20 24.90 6.42
C LEU A 183 18.29 25.66 7.75
N LEU A 184 17.86 25.04 8.86
CA LEU A 184 17.84 25.65 10.18
C LEU A 184 18.90 25.05 11.15
N GLY A 185 19.68 24.06 10.73
CA GLY A 185 20.85 23.51 11.43
C GLY A 185 22.14 23.99 10.80
#